data_5e2159c299760e16b3575125cf38be0a
#
_entry.id   5e2159c299760e16b3575125cf38be0a
#
_cell.length_a   1.000
_cell.length_b   1.000
_cell.length_c   1.000
_cell.angle_alpha   90.00
_cell.angle_beta   90.00
_cell.angle_gamma   90.00
#
_symmetry.space_group_name_H-M   'P 1'
#
loop_
_entity.id
_entity.type
_entity.pdbx_description
1 polymer ?
#
loop_
_entity_poly.entity_id
_entity_poly.type
_entity_poly.pdbx_seq_one_letter_code
_entity_poly.pdbx_strand_id
1 'polypeptide(L)'
;SRRDEVIAEVVQRDINTLLDDRGVGPSTDGVHRQSVVSAISTLFGASLLNSAYDFTGRHAIDPTGLMYMFTQAVTSPKKPAKAPQPLKNAEPYKFPTTHDDVRDALIAASEYVIARSGIHRATVSRIARRAGVSVGAIYGLYENKDSLVSDCLEVLFPPQSKRDADDWSRVFTAPDQRAVVTDILANYMSPSYQQWRRFRLESIIAARHSPAIASQLSAYAAQSRETILRASTKAPRSAPVGETTGLSARASVLGLSILEIVDPTICTLDWRWVPIGRDYVVSGHAQ
;
A
#
# COMPACT_ATOMS: atom_id res chain seq x y z
N SER A 1 -8.27 -6.49 -21.07
CA SER A 1 -8.89 -6.50 -22.42
C SER A 1 -9.04 -5.05 -22.88
N ARG A 2 -9.22 -4.82 -24.19
CA ARG A 2 -9.45 -3.47 -24.78
C ARG A 2 -10.62 -2.73 -24.11
N ARG A 3 -11.62 -3.47 -23.62
CA ARG A 3 -12.75 -2.92 -22.88
C ARG A 3 -12.33 -2.40 -21.51
N ASP A 4 -11.41 -3.08 -20.83
CA ASP A 4 -10.92 -2.67 -19.51
C ASP A 4 -10.03 -1.42 -19.64
N GLU A 5 -9.28 -1.29 -20.75
CA GLU A 5 -8.49 -0.10 -21.06
C GLU A 5 -9.36 1.13 -21.30
N VAL A 6 -10.45 0.97 -22.11
CA VAL A 6 -11.41 2.07 -22.35
C VAL A 6 -12.10 2.51 -21.07
N ILE A 7 -12.49 1.56 -20.21
CA ILE A 7 -13.09 1.90 -18.90
C ILE A 7 -12.07 2.64 -18.02
N ALA A 8 -10.82 2.19 -17.98
CA ALA A 8 -9.78 2.85 -17.22
C ALA A 8 -9.52 4.29 -17.72
N GLU A 9 -9.47 4.49 -19.04
CA GLU A 9 -9.31 5.82 -19.64
C GLU A 9 -10.47 6.77 -19.30
N VAL A 10 -11.71 6.28 -19.36
CA VAL A 10 -12.90 7.07 -19.00
C VAL A 10 -12.85 7.46 -17.51
N VAL A 11 -12.61 6.49 -16.63
CA VAL A 11 -12.53 6.71 -15.19
C VAL A 11 -11.38 7.69 -14.85
N GLN A 12 -10.23 7.52 -15.50
CA GLN A 12 -9.09 8.42 -15.30
C GLN A 12 -9.41 9.84 -15.73
N ARG A 13 -10.03 10.01 -16.90
CA ARG A 13 -10.45 11.33 -17.40
C ARG A 13 -11.44 11.99 -16.44
N ASP A 14 -12.45 11.25 -15.98
CA ASP A 14 -13.48 11.79 -15.11
C ASP A 14 -12.92 12.17 -13.72
N ILE A 15 -12.00 11.35 -13.19
CA ILE A 15 -11.28 11.69 -11.95
C ILE A 15 -10.39 12.92 -12.15
N ASN A 16 -9.62 12.98 -13.25
CA ASN A 16 -8.77 14.15 -13.53
C ASN A 16 -9.60 15.41 -13.66
N THR A 17 -10.74 15.37 -14.35
CA THR A 17 -11.67 16.48 -14.47
C THR A 17 -12.17 16.91 -13.08
N LEU A 18 -12.60 15.96 -12.24
CA LEU A 18 -13.03 16.25 -10.88
C LEU A 18 -11.93 16.88 -10.03
N LEU A 19 -10.69 16.43 -10.18
CA LEU A 19 -9.53 16.96 -9.46
C LEU A 19 -9.16 18.36 -9.98
N ASP A 20 -9.21 18.58 -11.29
CA ASP A 20 -8.93 19.90 -11.89
C ASP A 20 -9.98 20.93 -11.49
N ASP A 21 -11.26 20.58 -11.47
CA ASP A 21 -12.37 21.43 -10.99
C ASP A 21 -12.20 21.83 -9.51
N ARG A 22 -11.48 21.05 -8.74
CA ARG A 22 -11.14 21.31 -7.34
C ARG A 22 -9.77 21.97 -7.15
N GLY A 23 -9.07 22.30 -8.23
CA GLY A 23 -7.72 22.87 -8.19
C GLY A 23 -6.65 21.92 -7.65
N VAL A 24 -6.85 20.61 -7.83
CA VAL A 24 -5.93 19.56 -7.34
C VAL A 24 -5.51 18.56 -8.41
N GLY A 25 -5.86 18.82 -9.66
CA GLY A 25 -5.53 18.00 -10.80
C GLY A 25 -4.04 18.00 -11.17
N PRO A 26 -3.67 17.30 -12.25
CA PRO A 26 -2.29 17.17 -12.71
C PRO A 26 -1.57 18.49 -12.99
N SER A 27 -2.33 19.55 -13.31
CA SER A 27 -1.81 20.90 -13.54
C SER A 27 -1.61 21.73 -12.28
N THR A 28 -2.04 21.24 -11.12
CA THR A 28 -1.96 21.93 -9.84
C THR A 28 -0.54 21.91 -9.27
N ASP A 29 -0.19 22.91 -8.45
CA ASP A 29 1.09 22.93 -7.69
C ASP A 29 1.37 21.59 -7.03
N GLY A 30 2.55 21.04 -7.25
CA GLY A 30 2.92 19.68 -6.86
C GLY A 30 2.77 19.39 -5.36
N VAL A 31 2.97 20.40 -4.49
CA VAL A 31 2.78 20.27 -3.03
C VAL A 31 1.30 20.09 -2.70
N HIS A 32 0.44 20.87 -3.33
CA HIS A 32 -1.00 20.79 -3.10
C HIS A 32 -1.56 19.46 -3.59
N ARG A 33 -1.24 19.08 -4.85
CA ARG A 33 -1.62 17.79 -5.42
C ARG A 33 -1.19 16.62 -4.53
N GLN A 34 0.05 16.64 -4.05
CA GLN A 34 0.59 15.57 -3.21
C GLN A 34 -0.13 15.46 -1.87
N SER A 35 -0.47 16.60 -1.25
CA SER A 35 -1.25 16.61 0.00
C SER A 35 -2.62 15.97 -0.18
N VAL A 36 -3.32 16.31 -1.27
CA VAL A 36 -4.63 15.75 -1.59
C VAL A 36 -4.53 14.26 -1.94
N VAL A 37 -3.58 13.87 -2.78
CA VAL A 37 -3.34 12.46 -3.11
C VAL A 37 -3.06 11.64 -1.85
N SER A 38 -2.25 12.15 -0.93
CA SER A 38 -1.96 11.49 0.35
C SER A 38 -3.21 11.33 1.21
N ALA A 39 -4.06 12.34 1.29
CA ALA A 39 -5.30 12.28 2.07
C ALA A 39 -6.31 11.30 1.44
N ILE A 40 -6.55 11.39 0.13
CA ILE A 40 -7.46 10.49 -0.59
C ILE A 40 -6.98 9.05 -0.51
N SER A 41 -5.67 8.82 -0.68
CA SER A 41 -5.10 7.48 -0.58
C SER A 41 -5.31 6.89 0.81
N THR A 42 -5.14 7.69 1.87
CA THR A 42 -5.39 7.23 3.24
C THR A 42 -6.85 6.85 3.46
N LEU A 43 -7.80 7.64 2.93
CA LEU A 43 -9.24 7.33 3.02
C LEU A 43 -9.61 6.03 2.29
N PHE A 44 -9.15 5.85 1.06
CA PHE A 44 -9.43 4.66 0.27
C PHE A 44 -8.81 3.41 0.88
N GLY A 45 -7.56 3.51 1.29
CA GLY A 45 -6.87 2.40 1.92
C GLY A 45 -7.48 2.02 3.26
N ALA A 46 -7.88 2.99 4.09
CA ALA A 46 -8.58 2.75 5.34
C ALA A 46 -9.93 2.06 5.13
N SER A 47 -10.71 2.54 4.17
CA SER A 47 -12.00 1.94 3.81
C SER A 47 -11.83 0.48 3.37
N LEU A 48 -10.84 0.20 2.53
CA LEU A 48 -10.56 -1.16 2.08
C LEU A 48 -10.06 -2.04 3.23
N LEU A 49 -9.14 -1.57 4.07
CA LEU A 49 -8.64 -2.33 5.21
C LEU A 49 -9.76 -2.65 6.20
N ASN A 50 -10.57 -1.66 6.56
CA ASN A 50 -11.70 -1.87 7.47
C ASN A 50 -12.75 -2.85 6.91
N SER A 51 -12.86 -2.98 5.58
CA SER A 51 -13.77 -3.93 4.94
C SER A 51 -13.20 -5.33 4.75
N ALA A 52 -11.89 -5.47 4.75
CA ALA A 52 -11.18 -6.73 4.48
C ALA A 52 -10.69 -7.43 5.75
N TYR A 53 -10.47 -6.68 6.83
CA TYR A 53 -10.01 -7.17 8.11
C TYR A 53 -11.03 -6.84 9.19
N ASP A 54 -11.14 -7.72 10.18
CA ASP A 54 -11.93 -7.44 11.39
C ASP A 54 -11.15 -6.52 12.34
N PHE A 55 -11.05 -5.26 11.98
CA PHE A 55 -10.51 -4.22 12.84
C PHE A 55 -11.61 -3.68 13.75
N THR A 56 -11.88 -4.36 14.86
CA THR A 56 -12.86 -3.93 15.85
C THR A 56 -12.25 -3.02 16.93
N GLY A 57 -13.07 -2.13 17.48
CA GLY A 57 -12.70 -1.26 18.59
C GLY A 57 -11.59 -0.27 18.25
N ARG A 58 -10.63 -0.06 19.18
CA ARG A 58 -9.50 0.89 19.03
C ARG A 58 -8.54 0.59 17.87
N HIS A 59 -8.77 -0.48 17.15
CA HIS A 59 -7.94 -0.88 16.01
C HIS A 59 -8.54 -0.46 14.66
N ALA A 60 -9.79 0.00 14.66
CA ALA A 60 -10.38 0.62 13.49
C ALA A 60 -9.68 1.96 13.20
N ILE A 61 -9.46 2.24 11.92
CA ILE A 61 -8.93 3.54 11.52
C ILE A 61 -10.07 4.55 11.70
N ASP A 62 -9.85 5.56 12.54
CA ASP A 62 -10.86 6.59 12.84
C ASP A 62 -11.20 7.42 11.58
N PRO A 63 -12.42 7.32 11.05
CA PRO A 63 -12.81 8.08 9.88
C PRO A 63 -12.88 9.59 10.14
N THR A 64 -13.14 10.02 11.39
CA THR A 64 -13.22 11.44 11.74
C THR A 64 -11.85 12.09 11.64
N GLY A 65 -10.82 11.44 12.19
CA GLY A 65 -9.43 11.90 12.06
C GLY A 65 -8.97 11.94 10.60
N LEU A 66 -9.36 10.95 9.80
CA LEU A 66 -9.04 10.94 8.36
C LEU A 66 -9.75 12.06 7.60
N MET A 67 -11.02 12.33 7.87
CA MET A 67 -11.76 13.43 7.25
C MET A 67 -11.15 14.77 7.63
N TYR A 68 -10.71 14.92 8.87
CA TYR A 68 -10.00 16.11 9.30
C TYR A 68 -8.68 16.31 8.53
N MET A 69 -7.86 15.26 8.41
CA MET A 69 -6.63 15.28 7.61
C MET A 69 -6.91 15.65 6.15
N PHE A 70 -7.96 15.07 5.55
CA PHE A 70 -8.37 15.39 4.19
C PHE A 70 -8.74 16.88 4.05
N THR A 71 -9.56 17.39 4.95
CA THR A 71 -9.95 18.81 4.94
C THR A 71 -8.73 19.72 5.04
N GLN A 72 -7.80 19.44 5.94
CA GLN A 72 -6.56 20.21 6.08
C GLN A 72 -5.67 20.15 4.83
N ALA A 73 -5.54 18.97 4.23
CA ALA A 73 -4.74 18.79 3.01
C ALA A 73 -5.29 19.60 1.83
N VAL A 74 -6.63 19.70 1.71
CA VAL A 74 -7.30 20.43 0.62
C VAL A 74 -7.30 21.94 0.88
N THR A 75 -7.56 22.39 2.12
CA THR A 75 -7.75 23.81 2.45
C THR A 75 -6.46 24.53 2.80
N SER A 76 -5.46 23.84 3.31
CA SER A 76 -4.23 24.45 3.83
C SER A 76 -3.01 23.56 3.63
N PRO A 77 -2.61 23.29 2.38
CA PRO A 77 -1.43 22.48 2.11
C PRO A 77 -0.18 23.21 2.65
N LYS A 78 0.60 22.51 3.47
CA LYS A 78 1.79 23.08 4.12
C LYS A 78 3.06 22.62 3.41
N LYS A 79 3.88 23.58 3.02
CA LYS A 79 5.26 23.29 2.61
C LYS A 79 6.12 22.96 3.85
N PRO A 80 7.03 21.97 3.76
CA PRO A 80 8.01 21.75 4.82
C PRO A 80 8.84 23.01 5.07
N ALA A 81 9.16 23.28 6.35
CA ALA A 81 9.98 24.42 6.73
C ALA A 81 11.43 24.34 6.21
N LYS A 82 11.93 23.14 5.95
CA LYS A 82 13.26 22.87 5.39
C LYS A 82 13.15 22.31 3.99
N ALA A 83 14.11 22.64 3.14
CA ALA A 83 14.23 22.01 1.83
C ALA A 83 14.27 20.48 1.97
N PRO A 84 13.55 19.75 1.11
CA PRO A 84 13.55 18.30 1.15
C PRO A 84 14.94 17.74 0.89
N GLN A 85 15.29 16.68 1.61
CA GLN A 85 16.53 15.95 1.34
C GLN A 85 16.45 15.22 -0.01
N PRO A 86 17.57 15.02 -0.70
CA PRO A 86 17.62 14.18 -1.87
C PRO A 86 17.09 12.78 -1.56
N LEU A 87 16.30 12.22 -2.47
CA LEU A 87 15.86 10.83 -2.37
C LEU A 87 17.05 9.89 -2.50
N LYS A 88 17.08 8.85 -1.68
CA LYS A 88 17.96 7.71 -1.90
C LYS A 88 17.49 6.94 -3.14
N ASN A 89 18.42 6.22 -3.78
CA ASN A 89 18.04 5.29 -4.83
C ASN A 89 17.09 4.23 -4.25
N ALA A 90 15.97 4.01 -4.93
CA ALA A 90 15.02 2.98 -4.54
C ALA A 90 15.69 1.60 -4.61
N GLU A 91 15.56 0.81 -3.56
CA GLU A 91 15.99 -0.58 -3.60
C GLU A 91 15.02 -1.39 -4.45
N PRO A 92 15.51 -2.22 -5.37
CA PRO A 92 14.62 -3.04 -6.20
C PRO A 92 13.86 -4.05 -5.33
N TYR A 93 12.65 -4.36 -5.77
CA TYR A 93 11.89 -5.47 -5.18
C TYR A 93 12.69 -6.77 -5.31
N LYS A 94 12.88 -7.43 -4.16
CA LYS A 94 13.53 -8.73 -4.09
C LYS A 94 12.45 -9.79 -3.92
N PHE A 95 12.31 -10.64 -4.94
CA PHE A 95 11.40 -11.78 -4.86
C PHE A 95 11.92 -12.76 -3.80
N PRO A 96 11.09 -13.19 -2.84
CA PRO A 96 11.48 -14.18 -1.86
C PRO A 96 11.73 -15.54 -2.53
N THR A 97 12.75 -16.27 -2.10
CA THR A 97 13.03 -17.61 -2.58
C THR A 97 12.77 -18.66 -1.50
N THR A 98 12.21 -19.79 -1.91
CA THR A 98 12.00 -20.98 -1.07
C THR A 98 13.11 -22.01 -1.22
N HIS A 99 14.06 -21.76 -2.14
CA HIS A 99 15.10 -22.71 -2.55
C HIS A 99 14.56 -23.97 -3.26
N ASP A 100 13.34 -23.89 -3.80
CA ASP A 100 12.73 -24.86 -4.70
C ASP A 100 12.38 -24.13 -6.00
N ASP A 101 13.13 -24.40 -7.05
CA ASP A 101 13.03 -23.68 -8.33
C ASP A 101 11.63 -23.80 -8.94
N VAL A 102 10.98 -24.95 -8.82
CA VAL A 102 9.62 -25.16 -9.37
C VAL A 102 8.59 -24.39 -8.56
N ARG A 103 8.67 -24.47 -7.23
CA ARG A 103 7.79 -23.71 -6.33
C ARG A 103 7.99 -22.21 -6.52
N ASP A 104 9.22 -21.73 -6.59
CA ASP A 104 9.54 -20.32 -6.82
C ASP A 104 8.99 -19.83 -8.16
N ALA A 105 9.13 -20.61 -9.23
CA ALA A 105 8.56 -20.30 -10.54
C ALA A 105 7.02 -20.23 -10.51
N LEU A 106 6.37 -21.14 -9.77
CA LEU A 106 4.90 -21.14 -9.61
C LEU A 106 4.42 -19.95 -8.79
N ILE A 107 5.11 -19.59 -7.71
CA ILE A 107 4.77 -18.42 -6.90
C ILE A 107 4.96 -17.14 -7.69
N ALA A 108 6.08 -16.97 -8.41
CA ALA A 108 6.32 -15.82 -9.27
C ALA A 108 5.28 -15.70 -10.40
N ALA A 109 4.91 -16.81 -11.03
CA ALA A 109 3.86 -16.86 -12.04
C ALA A 109 2.49 -16.50 -11.45
N SER A 110 2.18 -16.99 -10.25
CA SER A 110 0.93 -16.68 -9.54
C SER A 110 0.84 -15.21 -9.16
N GLU A 111 1.91 -14.65 -8.57
CA GLU A 111 1.99 -13.21 -8.29
C GLU A 111 1.71 -12.39 -9.56
N TYR A 112 2.36 -12.71 -10.67
CA TYR A 112 2.18 -12.02 -11.95
C TYR A 112 0.75 -12.12 -12.47
N VAL A 113 0.16 -13.32 -12.50
CA VAL A 113 -1.20 -13.55 -13.04
C VAL A 113 -2.25 -12.89 -12.15
N ILE A 114 -2.12 -13.02 -10.83
CA ILE A 114 -3.05 -12.42 -9.86
C ILE A 114 -2.98 -10.89 -9.91
N ALA A 115 -1.78 -10.31 -9.93
CA ALA A 115 -1.59 -8.86 -10.03
C ALA A 115 -2.25 -8.24 -11.28
N ARG A 116 -2.45 -9.01 -12.35
CA ARG A 116 -3.03 -8.54 -13.61
C ARG A 116 -4.51 -8.86 -13.78
N SER A 117 -5.02 -9.87 -13.12
CA SER A 117 -6.39 -10.36 -13.38
C SER A 117 -7.23 -10.59 -12.13
N GLY A 118 -6.65 -10.41 -10.96
CA GLY A 118 -7.27 -10.76 -9.68
C GLY A 118 -7.28 -12.25 -9.42
N ILE A 119 -7.47 -12.63 -8.15
CA ILE A 119 -7.48 -14.04 -7.72
C ILE A 119 -8.59 -14.84 -8.41
N HIS A 120 -9.78 -14.26 -8.58
CA HIS A 120 -10.91 -14.98 -9.20
C HIS A 120 -10.65 -15.37 -10.66
N ARG A 121 -10.01 -14.48 -11.44
CA ARG A 121 -9.72 -14.71 -12.86
C ARG A 121 -8.40 -15.42 -13.10
N ALA A 122 -7.56 -15.57 -12.08
CA ALA A 122 -6.35 -16.37 -12.15
C ALA A 122 -6.73 -17.84 -12.24
N THR A 123 -6.35 -18.51 -13.34
CA THR A 123 -6.59 -19.94 -13.55
C THR A 123 -5.28 -20.71 -13.44
N VAL A 124 -5.35 -21.96 -12.97
CA VAL A 124 -4.20 -22.86 -12.89
C VAL A 124 -3.48 -22.99 -14.24
N SER A 125 -4.24 -23.08 -15.34
CA SER A 125 -3.67 -23.16 -16.70
C SER A 125 -2.90 -21.88 -17.11
N ARG A 126 -3.35 -20.69 -16.70
CA ARG A 126 -2.61 -19.44 -16.96
C ARG A 126 -1.32 -19.37 -16.13
N ILE A 127 -1.39 -19.82 -14.89
CA ILE A 127 -0.23 -19.88 -14.00
C ILE A 127 0.79 -20.91 -14.54
N ALA A 128 0.35 -22.11 -14.87
CA ALA A 128 1.19 -23.17 -15.45
C ALA A 128 1.95 -22.68 -16.70
N ARG A 129 1.21 -22.09 -17.64
CA ARG A 129 1.81 -21.52 -18.86
C ARG A 129 2.82 -20.43 -18.56
N ARG A 130 2.55 -19.58 -17.58
CA ARG A 130 3.46 -18.49 -17.18
C ARG A 130 4.71 -19.01 -16.47
N ALA A 131 4.58 -20.07 -15.67
CA ALA A 131 5.67 -20.73 -14.98
C ALA A 131 6.51 -21.66 -15.89
N GLY A 132 6.02 -21.96 -17.10
CA GLY A 132 6.69 -22.90 -18.00
C GLY A 132 6.54 -24.36 -17.59
N VAL A 133 5.51 -24.70 -16.80
CA VAL A 133 5.25 -26.05 -16.33
C VAL A 133 3.93 -26.61 -16.85
N SER A 134 3.72 -27.93 -16.73
CA SER A 134 2.43 -28.53 -17.05
C SER A 134 1.41 -28.29 -15.93
N VAL A 135 0.12 -28.31 -16.27
CA VAL A 135 -0.97 -28.25 -15.28
C VAL A 135 -0.87 -29.43 -14.30
N GLY A 136 -0.47 -30.62 -14.80
CA GLY A 136 -0.24 -31.81 -13.95
C GLY A 136 0.86 -31.59 -12.92
N ALA A 137 1.93 -30.86 -13.26
CA ALA A 137 2.97 -30.52 -12.29
C ALA A 137 2.46 -29.65 -11.14
N ILE A 138 1.51 -28.73 -11.40
CA ILE A 138 0.89 -27.95 -10.34
C ILE A 138 0.05 -28.85 -9.42
N TYR A 139 -0.77 -29.74 -9.96
CA TYR A 139 -1.59 -30.65 -9.17
C TYR A 139 -0.77 -31.75 -8.45
N GLY A 140 0.49 -31.94 -8.83
CA GLY A 140 1.44 -32.76 -8.06
C GLY A 140 1.93 -32.07 -6.77
N LEU A 141 1.88 -30.72 -6.71
CA LEU A 141 2.33 -29.92 -5.56
C LEU A 141 1.17 -29.35 -4.74
N TYR A 142 0.05 -29.02 -5.38
CA TYR A 142 -1.09 -28.35 -4.78
C TYR A 142 -2.38 -29.07 -5.10
N GLU A 143 -3.20 -29.33 -4.09
CA GLU A 143 -4.48 -30.00 -4.25
C GLU A 143 -5.44 -29.23 -5.18
N ASN A 144 -5.41 -27.90 -5.07
CA ASN A 144 -6.30 -27.02 -5.82
C ASN A 144 -5.67 -25.61 -5.97
N LYS A 145 -6.39 -24.71 -6.64
CA LYS A 145 -5.96 -23.32 -6.80
C LYS A 145 -5.82 -22.58 -5.46
N ASP A 146 -6.69 -22.86 -4.51
CA ASP A 146 -6.70 -22.13 -3.24
C ASP A 146 -5.49 -22.50 -2.38
N SER A 147 -5.02 -23.75 -2.42
CA SER A 147 -3.78 -24.15 -1.77
C SER A 147 -2.55 -23.49 -2.41
N LEU A 148 -2.53 -23.34 -3.74
CA LEU A 148 -1.47 -22.57 -4.41
C LEU A 148 -1.52 -21.09 -4.04
N VAL A 149 -2.70 -20.47 -3.97
CA VAL A 149 -2.86 -19.07 -3.55
C VAL A 149 -2.42 -18.90 -2.10
N SER A 150 -2.80 -19.83 -1.21
CA SER A 150 -2.38 -19.79 0.20
C SER A 150 -0.86 -19.84 0.34
N ASP A 151 -0.20 -20.70 -0.44
CA ASP A 151 1.27 -20.78 -0.47
C ASP A 151 1.92 -19.49 -1.00
N CYS A 152 1.33 -18.86 -2.04
CA CYS A 152 1.78 -17.56 -2.50
C CYS A 152 1.70 -16.49 -1.41
N LEU A 153 0.61 -16.47 -0.64
CA LEU A 153 0.48 -15.53 0.48
C LEU A 153 1.51 -15.81 1.57
N GLU A 154 1.75 -17.08 1.89
CA GLU A 154 2.72 -17.51 2.91
C GLU A 154 4.16 -17.12 2.56
N VAL A 155 4.54 -17.22 1.29
CA VAL A 155 5.89 -16.88 0.84
C VAL A 155 6.07 -15.39 0.62
N LEU A 156 5.09 -14.69 0.06
CA LEU A 156 5.25 -13.30 -0.38
C LEU A 156 4.95 -12.27 0.71
N PHE A 157 3.97 -12.50 1.58
CA PHE A 157 3.54 -11.49 2.56
C PHE A 157 4.49 -11.33 3.77
N PRO A 158 4.98 -12.37 4.43
CA PRO A 158 5.77 -12.21 5.65
C PRO A 158 7.04 -11.38 5.45
N PRO A 159 7.87 -11.60 4.40
CA PRO A 159 9.06 -10.78 4.18
C PRO A 159 8.73 -9.31 3.94
N GLN A 160 7.68 -9.03 3.18
CA GLN A 160 7.24 -7.66 2.90
C GLN A 160 6.61 -7.00 4.12
N SER A 161 5.78 -7.73 4.87
CA SER A 161 5.18 -7.24 6.11
C SER A 161 6.25 -6.93 7.17
N LYS A 162 7.30 -7.75 7.26
CA LYS A 162 8.44 -7.49 8.13
C LYS A 162 9.18 -6.24 7.69
N ARG A 163 9.50 -6.13 6.40
CA ARG A 163 10.17 -4.95 5.84
C ARG A 163 9.38 -3.67 6.11
N ASP A 164 8.07 -3.68 5.81
CA ASP A 164 7.18 -2.55 6.06
C ASP A 164 7.20 -2.17 7.55
N ALA A 165 7.15 -3.14 8.44
CA ALA A 165 7.19 -2.89 9.88
C ALA A 165 8.54 -2.32 10.35
N ASP A 166 9.66 -2.82 9.81
CA ASP A 166 11.00 -2.33 10.11
C ASP A 166 11.17 -0.90 9.58
N ASP A 167 10.72 -0.61 8.37
CA ASP A 167 10.77 0.70 7.73
C ASP A 167 9.97 1.74 8.52
N TRP A 168 8.71 1.44 8.85
CA TRP A 168 7.89 2.33 9.65
C TRP A 168 8.39 2.48 11.09
N SER A 169 9.02 1.44 11.64
CA SER A 169 9.63 1.52 12.98
C SER A 169 10.79 2.52 13.03
N ARG A 170 11.55 2.65 11.94
CA ARG A 170 12.64 3.65 11.84
C ARG A 170 12.12 5.09 11.88
N VAL A 171 10.90 5.34 11.41
CA VAL A 171 10.30 6.68 11.43
C VAL A 171 10.22 7.23 12.86
N PHE A 172 9.90 6.38 13.85
CA PHE A 172 9.71 6.83 15.22
C PHE A 172 10.98 7.36 15.89
N THR A 173 12.13 6.86 15.50
CA THR A 173 13.43 7.21 16.11
C THR A 173 14.31 8.08 15.22
N ALA A 174 13.89 8.35 13.98
CA ALA A 174 14.67 9.13 13.04
C ALA A 174 14.73 10.61 13.44
N PRO A 175 15.91 11.24 13.37
CA PRO A 175 16.05 12.69 13.56
C PRO A 175 15.25 13.48 12.51
N ASP A 176 15.22 13.01 11.27
CA ASP A 176 14.42 13.54 10.18
C ASP A 176 13.39 12.49 9.74
N GLN A 177 12.23 12.50 10.38
CA GLN A 177 11.13 11.58 10.09
C GLN A 177 10.61 11.75 8.67
N ARG A 178 10.60 12.98 8.13
CA ARG A 178 10.15 13.27 6.76
C ARG A 178 11.04 12.58 5.73
N ALA A 179 12.35 12.66 5.90
CA ALA A 179 13.28 12.00 4.99
C ALA A 179 13.04 10.48 4.95
N VAL A 180 12.82 9.86 6.11
CA VAL A 180 12.54 8.40 6.18
C VAL A 180 11.21 8.05 5.53
N VAL A 181 10.14 8.80 5.80
CA VAL A 181 8.82 8.57 5.16
C VAL A 181 8.92 8.75 3.64
N THR A 182 9.64 9.79 3.21
CA THR A 182 9.87 10.06 1.79
C THR A 182 10.58 8.89 1.09
N ASP A 183 11.66 8.39 1.70
CA ASP A 183 12.41 7.25 1.16
C ASP A 183 11.54 5.98 1.10
N ILE A 184 10.71 5.72 2.15
CA ILE A 184 9.78 4.59 2.18
C ILE A 184 8.78 4.68 1.02
N LEU A 185 8.13 5.84 0.85
CA LEU A 185 7.11 6.02 -0.19
C LEU A 185 7.72 5.97 -1.59
N ALA A 186 8.86 6.64 -1.81
CA ALA A 186 9.56 6.60 -3.09
C ALA A 186 9.96 5.18 -3.48
N ASN A 187 10.45 4.41 -2.51
CA ASN A 187 10.81 3.01 -2.72
C ASN A 187 9.57 2.16 -3.03
N TYR A 188 8.54 2.28 -2.21
CA TYR A 188 7.29 1.53 -2.38
C TYR A 188 6.59 1.84 -3.70
N MET A 189 6.59 3.11 -4.15
CA MET A 189 5.98 3.53 -5.41
C MET A 189 6.89 3.34 -6.63
N SER A 190 8.12 2.83 -6.44
CA SER A 190 9.03 2.54 -7.56
C SER A 190 8.45 1.49 -8.52
N PRO A 191 8.83 1.51 -9.80
CA PRO A 191 8.35 0.54 -10.79
C PRO A 191 8.63 -0.92 -10.41
N SER A 192 9.72 -1.20 -9.71
CA SER A 192 10.08 -2.57 -9.29
C SER A 192 9.08 -3.18 -8.31
N TYR A 193 8.35 -2.36 -7.54
CA TYR A 193 7.32 -2.81 -6.60
C TYR A 193 5.92 -2.87 -7.20
N GLN A 194 5.72 -2.47 -8.46
CA GLN A 194 4.37 -2.39 -9.06
C GLN A 194 3.63 -3.73 -9.05
N GLN A 195 4.31 -4.81 -9.38
CA GLN A 195 3.71 -6.15 -9.40
C GLN A 195 3.28 -6.55 -7.98
N TRP A 196 4.15 -6.36 -6.97
CA TRP A 196 3.83 -6.59 -5.57
C TRP A 196 2.65 -5.75 -5.09
N ARG A 197 2.62 -4.44 -5.37
CA ARG A 197 1.51 -3.55 -4.99
C ARG A 197 0.18 -4.07 -5.51
N ARG A 198 0.13 -4.47 -6.78
CA ARG A 198 -1.07 -5.02 -7.42
C ARG A 198 -1.47 -6.37 -6.84
N PHE A 199 -0.52 -7.28 -6.64
CA PHE A 199 -0.77 -8.57 -6.01
C PHE A 199 -1.33 -8.39 -4.59
N ARG A 200 -0.71 -7.53 -3.79
CA ARG A 200 -1.17 -7.19 -2.44
C ARG A 200 -2.60 -6.65 -2.45
N LEU A 201 -2.90 -5.70 -3.34
CA LEU A 201 -4.22 -5.11 -3.47
C LEU A 201 -5.27 -6.18 -3.83
N GLU A 202 -5.01 -7.01 -4.82
CA GLU A 202 -5.91 -8.09 -5.24
C GLU A 202 -6.13 -9.13 -4.14
N SER A 203 -5.11 -9.42 -3.35
CA SER A 203 -5.21 -10.33 -2.19
C SER A 203 -6.12 -9.73 -1.11
N ILE A 204 -6.02 -8.44 -0.82
CA ILE A 204 -6.87 -7.76 0.16
C ILE A 204 -8.32 -7.66 -0.35
N ILE A 205 -8.53 -7.41 -1.64
CA ILE A 205 -9.87 -7.44 -2.24
C ILE A 205 -10.49 -8.83 -2.11
N ALA A 206 -9.71 -9.88 -2.38
CA ALA A 206 -10.18 -11.26 -2.27
C ALA A 206 -10.51 -11.68 -0.83
N ALA A 207 -9.84 -11.11 0.17
CA ALA A 207 -10.11 -11.35 1.59
C ALA A 207 -11.56 -11.02 1.97
N ARG A 208 -12.21 -10.07 1.29
CA ARG A 208 -13.63 -9.72 1.52
C ARG A 208 -14.59 -10.86 1.21
N HIS A 209 -14.16 -11.82 0.40
CA HIS A 209 -14.99 -12.92 -0.10
C HIS A 209 -14.42 -14.30 0.26
N SER A 210 -13.26 -14.36 0.91
CA SER A 210 -12.59 -15.61 1.31
C SER A 210 -12.14 -15.53 2.76
N PRO A 211 -12.84 -16.18 3.70
CA PRO A 211 -12.44 -16.21 5.12
C PRO A 211 -11.02 -16.79 5.33
N ALA A 212 -10.59 -17.74 4.50
CA ALA A 212 -9.25 -18.31 4.60
C ALA A 212 -8.18 -17.25 4.28
N ILE A 213 -8.35 -16.51 3.18
CA ILE A 213 -7.44 -15.41 2.81
C ILE A 213 -7.48 -14.30 3.88
N ALA A 214 -8.67 -13.93 4.35
CA ALA A 214 -8.83 -12.91 5.40
C ALA A 214 -8.09 -13.30 6.68
N SER A 215 -8.23 -14.55 7.14
CA SER A 215 -7.54 -15.06 8.32
C SER A 215 -6.02 -15.01 8.17
N GLN A 216 -5.50 -15.47 7.03
CA GLN A 216 -4.06 -15.49 6.75
C GLN A 216 -3.48 -14.07 6.70
N LEU A 217 -4.13 -13.15 5.99
CA LEU A 217 -3.68 -11.76 5.90
C LEU A 217 -3.82 -11.03 7.24
N SER A 218 -4.85 -11.34 8.04
CA SER A 218 -5.03 -10.77 9.38
C SER A 218 -3.89 -11.17 10.33
N ALA A 219 -3.42 -12.42 10.25
CA ALA A 219 -2.28 -12.88 11.03
C ALA A 219 -1.00 -12.10 10.69
N TYR A 220 -0.71 -11.89 9.41
CA TYR A 220 0.45 -11.07 8.97
C TYR A 220 0.30 -9.61 9.39
N ALA A 221 -0.91 -9.06 9.29
CA ALA A 221 -1.20 -7.70 9.72
C ALA A 221 -0.99 -7.53 11.23
N ALA A 222 -1.41 -8.48 12.04
CA ALA A 222 -1.23 -8.46 13.50
C ALA A 222 0.25 -8.48 13.89
N GLN A 223 1.06 -9.36 13.29
CA GLN A 223 2.50 -9.45 13.53
C GLN A 223 3.23 -8.15 13.17
N SER A 224 2.94 -7.59 12.02
CA SER A 224 3.51 -6.33 11.56
C SER A 224 3.13 -5.17 12.50
N ARG A 225 1.86 -5.12 12.93
CA ARG A 225 1.35 -4.12 13.86
C ARG A 225 2.07 -4.18 15.20
N GLU A 226 2.25 -5.37 15.76
CA GLU A 226 2.95 -5.53 17.03
C GLU A 226 4.38 -4.98 16.95
N THR A 227 5.08 -5.21 15.84
CA THR A 227 6.42 -4.67 15.61
C THR A 227 6.41 -3.15 15.61
N ILE A 228 5.46 -2.54 14.90
CA ILE A 228 5.31 -1.07 14.84
C ILE A 228 4.97 -0.50 16.23
N LEU A 229 4.07 -1.14 16.95
CA LEU A 229 3.70 -0.72 18.32
C LEU A 229 4.90 -0.74 19.27
N ARG A 230 5.68 -1.83 19.26
CA ARG A 230 6.91 -1.92 20.09
C ARG A 230 7.91 -0.82 19.73
N ALA A 231 8.02 -0.47 18.44
CA ALA A 231 8.89 0.61 18.01
C ALA A 231 8.36 1.98 18.46
N SER A 232 7.06 2.21 18.43
CA SER A 232 6.44 3.48 18.82
C SER A 232 6.65 3.82 20.31
N THR A 233 6.81 2.81 21.18
CA THR A 233 7.12 3.04 22.60
C THR A 233 8.52 3.65 22.82
N LYS A 234 9.41 3.54 21.85
CA LYS A 234 10.76 4.14 21.86
C LYS A 234 10.78 5.55 21.30
N ALA A 235 9.66 6.04 20.75
CA ALA A 235 9.57 7.39 20.22
C ALA A 235 9.71 8.42 21.35
N PRO A 236 10.39 9.55 21.12
CA PRO A 236 10.40 10.66 22.07
C PRO A 236 8.96 11.10 22.36
N ARG A 237 8.64 11.45 23.64
CA ARG A 237 7.31 11.93 24.01
C ARG A 237 6.81 13.15 23.21
N SER A 238 7.72 13.89 22.62
CA SER A 238 7.44 15.02 21.73
C SER A 238 7.15 14.61 20.29
N ALA A 239 7.28 13.33 19.95
CA ALA A 239 6.98 12.86 18.60
C ALA A 239 5.46 12.67 18.45
N PRO A 240 4.79 13.35 17.51
CA PRO A 240 3.34 13.26 17.31
C PRO A 240 2.90 11.92 16.70
N VAL A 241 3.77 10.91 16.74
CA VAL A 241 3.61 9.64 16.03
C VAL A 241 3.16 8.59 17.01
N GLY A 242 1.84 8.40 17.11
CA GLY A 242 1.23 7.33 17.92
C GLY A 242 0.84 6.12 17.07
N GLU A 243 0.18 5.17 17.71
CA GLU A 243 -0.37 3.94 17.08
C GLU A 243 -1.16 4.22 15.79
N THR A 244 -1.93 5.29 15.78
CA THR A 244 -2.74 5.76 14.66
C THR A 244 -1.89 6.04 13.41
N THR A 245 -0.65 6.48 13.57
CA THR A 245 0.23 6.81 12.43
C THR A 245 0.65 5.57 11.66
N GLY A 246 0.96 4.48 12.34
CA GLY A 246 1.33 3.22 11.67
C GLY A 246 0.17 2.63 10.85
N LEU A 247 -1.06 2.72 11.37
CA LEU A 247 -2.26 2.28 10.66
C LEU A 247 -2.59 3.20 9.48
N SER A 248 -2.51 4.52 9.68
CA SER A 248 -2.71 5.51 8.62
C SER A 248 -1.69 5.37 7.51
N ALA A 249 -0.43 5.10 7.84
CA ALA A 249 0.62 4.86 6.86
C ALA A 249 0.34 3.62 6.00
N ARG A 250 -0.12 2.53 6.60
CA ARG A 250 -0.52 1.32 5.85
C ARG A 250 -1.72 1.58 4.96
N ALA A 251 -2.68 2.34 5.44
CA ALA A 251 -3.82 2.78 4.65
C ALA A 251 -3.38 3.65 3.47
N SER A 252 -2.51 4.64 3.69
CA SER A 252 -1.98 5.50 2.63
C SER A 252 -1.30 4.69 1.52
N VAL A 253 -0.41 3.78 1.90
CA VAL A 253 0.32 2.94 0.94
C VAL A 253 -0.62 2.04 0.13
N LEU A 254 -1.67 1.49 0.76
CA LEU A 254 -2.67 0.70 0.06
C LEU A 254 -3.52 1.56 -0.88
N GLY A 255 -3.95 2.72 -0.42
CA GLY A 255 -4.71 3.66 -1.22
C GLY A 255 -3.94 4.20 -2.41
N LEU A 256 -2.63 4.45 -2.27
CA LEU A 256 -1.76 4.77 -3.40
C LEU A 256 -1.75 3.67 -4.46
N SER A 257 -1.79 2.41 -4.04
CA SER A 257 -1.91 1.27 -4.97
C SER A 257 -3.24 1.25 -5.73
N ILE A 258 -4.32 1.73 -5.11
CA ILE A 258 -5.63 1.90 -5.77
C ILE A 258 -5.56 3.05 -6.77
N LEU A 259 -5.06 4.21 -6.34
CA LEU A 259 -4.99 5.41 -7.17
C LEU A 259 -4.06 5.22 -8.38
N GLU A 260 -2.95 4.46 -8.24
CA GLU A 260 -2.05 4.13 -9.35
C GLU A 260 -2.76 3.41 -10.50
N ILE A 261 -3.82 2.64 -10.23
CA ILE A 261 -4.60 1.96 -11.27
C ILE A 261 -5.34 2.97 -12.13
N VAL A 262 -5.81 4.04 -11.50
CA VAL A 262 -6.59 5.10 -12.15
C VAL A 262 -5.69 6.16 -12.76
N ASP A 263 -4.64 6.55 -12.04
CA ASP A 263 -3.67 7.56 -12.47
C ASP A 263 -2.23 7.07 -12.26
N PRO A 264 -1.60 6.46 -13.28
CA PRO A 264 -0.22 6.00 -13.18
C PRO A 264 0.80 7.10 -12.88
N THR A 265 0.47 8.38 -13.13
CA THR A 265 1.38 9.51 -12.85
C THR A 265 1.63 9.71 -11.36
N ILE A 266 0.80 9.12 -10.50
CA ILE A 266 1.00 9.10 -9.05
C ILE A 266 2.36 8.51 -8.66
N CYS A 267 2.86 7.53 -9.40
CA CYS A 267 4.18 6.94 -9.18
C CYS A 267 5.34 7.94 -9.42
N THR A 268 5.08 9.04 -10.12
CA THR A 268 6.08 10.07 -10.43
C THR A 268 6.01 11.29 -9.52
N LEU A 269 5.16 11.28 -8.49
CA LEU A 269 5.07 12.36 -7.52
C LEU A 269 6.40 12.53 -6.76
N ASP A 270 6.68 13.77 -6.40
CA ASP A 270 7.84 14.09 -5.57
C ASP A 270 7.53 13.84 -4.09
N TRP A 271 7.78 12.62 -3.63
CA TRP A 271 7.48 12.18 -2.26
C TRP A 271 8.18 12.99 -1.17
N ARG A 272 9.13 13.87 -1.51
CA ARG A 272 9.76 14.79 -0.56
C ARG A 272 8.77 15.80 0.06
N TRP A 273 7.64 16.01 -0.59
CA TRP A 273 6.60 16.93 -0.14
C TRP A 273 5.45 16.23 0.59
N VAL A 274 5.54 14.91 0.82
CA VAL A 274 4.48 14.18 1.51
C VAL A 274 4.22 14.79 2.90
N PRO A 275 2.95 15.05 3.24
CA PRO A 275 2.63 15.49 4.59
C PRO A 275 2.84 14.35 5.58
N ILE A 276 3.44 14.67 6.72
CA ILE A 276 3.59 13.75 7.86
C ILE A 276 2.79 14.24 9.05
N GLY A 277 2.59 13.39 10.06
CA GLY A 277 1.70 13.65 11.19
C GLY A 277 1.81 15.04 11.81
N ARG A 278 3.02 15.64 11.86
CA ARG A 278 3.21 17.03 12.33
C ARG A 278 2.57 18.10 11.46
N ASP A 279 2.39 17.84 10.19
CA ASP A 279 1.78 18.79 9.25
C ASP A 279 0.27 18.86 9.45
N TYR A 280 -0.30 17.85 10.11
CA TYR A 280 -1.73 17.76 10.43
C TYR A 280 -2.06 18.09 11.88
N VAL A 281 -1.06 18.26 12.75
CA VAL A 281 -1.32 18.69 14.13
C VAL A 281 -1.66 20.17 14.11
N VAL A 282 -2.93 20.47 14.26
CA VAL A 282 -3.38 21.83 14.55
C VAL A 282 -2.95 22.16 15.97
N SER A 283 -2.22 23.25 16.10
CA SER A 283 -2.07 23.96 17.37
C SER A 283 -3.47 24.29 17.94
N GLY A 284 -3.98 23.48 18.85
CA GLY A 284 -5.25 23.83 19.46
C GLY A 284 -6.05 22.77 20.20
N HIS A 285 -5.51 21.58 20.49
CA HIS A 285 -6.16 20.71 21.48
C HIS A 285 -5.10 20.11 22.42
N ALA A 286 -4.47 20.98 23.20
CA ALA A 286 -3.99 20.63 24.50
C ALA A 286 -5.17 20.89 25.46
N GLN A 287 -5.95 19.87 25.74
CA GLN A 287 -6.76 19.73 26.97
C GLN A 287 -6.69 18.30 27.40
#